data_7766737fdd403ec59321bbe33b263ce9
#
_entry.id   7766737fdd403ec59321bbe33b263ce9
#
_cell.length_a   1.000
_cell.length_b   1.000
_cell.length_c   1.000
_cell.angle_alpha   90.00
_cell.angle_beta   90.00
_cell.angle_gamma   90.00
#
_symmetry.space_group_name_H-M   'P 1'
#
loop_
_entity.id
_entity.type
_entity.pdbx_description
1 polymer ?
#
loop_
_entity_poly.entity_id
_entity_poly.type
_entity_poly.pdbx_seq_one_letter_code
_entity_poly.pdbx_strand_id
1 'polypeptide(L)'
;MCVVLAAYGEPSAQPAREPVPDAQLRSACDRGWAKMMETWDPVTSLVTGVRDKSKSPPPPDAKNNLYPMYDERPGGWGPPGVGDAPLICGTALSGLVDKWDVTSDPAVKADAAKLARGVLNLAILHGYKGFVCRGFCNDGKTTVSLSSRDQYTHWVHGLWRYCNSSMADPEIVKGYREQIIEVAKFMEERITAENQWNFGYADDYSKPDYRTICTMWGPEVWPHEAARLPMIYVAAYMATDDPHWKELYEKYINEAIDITLKIKYGGFKNKTQDQIQGRMPCYSLLQCVISFDPILAYEKNQKRRDRIQEALEVFAGFARDRQIRAQRDPKYRPYGMCWDGELLLAQSMVPGFRPDEPYRRFLEDAVLREPPERAGLCRTAHILAAYWRSRRL
;
A
#
# COMPACT_ATOMS: atom_id res chain seq x y z
N MET A 1 13.28 -8.50 -34.27
CA MET A 1 14.43 -8.89 -33.45
C MET A 1 13.88 -9.76 -32.34
N CYS A 2 14.05 -11.10 -32.44
CA CYS A 2 13.52 -12.05 -31.47
C CYS A 2 14.22 -11.88 -30.13
N VAL A 3 13.45 -11.61 -29.08
CA VAL A 3 13.95 -11.65 -27.71
C VAL A 3 14.16 -13.12 -27.38
N VAL A 4 15.42 -13.51 -27.20
CA VAL A 4 15.81 -14.83 -26.68
C VAL A 4 15.40 -14.85 -25.20
N LEU A 5 14.24 -15.45 -24.93
CA LEU A 5 13.90 -15.93 -23.58
C LEU A 5 14.95 -16.99 -23.24
N ALA A 6 15.85 -16.67 -22.32
CA ALA A 6 16.78 -17.65 -21.76
C ALA A 6 15.97 -18.82 -21.22
N ALA A 7 16.13 -19.98 -21.83
CA ALA A 7 15.51 -21.22 -21.41
C ALA A 7 16.06 -21.60 -20.03
N TYR A 8 15.38 -21.17 -18.97
CA TYR A 8 15.56 -21.77 -17.66
C TYR A 8 14.94 -23.19 -17.74
N GLY A 9 15.76 -24.20 -17.51
CA GLY A 9 15.36 -25.60 -17.55
C GLY A 9 14.01 -25.81 -16.82
N GLU A 10 13.17 -26.63 -17.44
CA GLU A 10 11.87 -26.97 -16.86
C GLU A 10 12.02 -27.41 -15.41
N PRO A 11 11.22 -26.89 -14.49
CA PRO A 11 11.28 -27.30 -13.10
C PRO A 11 10.91 -28.79 -13.00
N SER A 12 11.68 -29.55 -12.24
CA SER A 12 11.20 -30.86 -11.80
C SER A 12 9.83 -30.64 -11.15
N ALA A 13 8.78 -31.19 -11.76
CA ALA A 13 7.42 -31.08 -11.28
C ALA A 13 7.39 -31.62 -9.83
N GLN A 14 7.21 -30.75 -8.86
CA GLN A 14 6.90 -31.22 -7.51
C GLN A 14 5.56 -31.96 -7.61
N PRO A 15 5.40 -33.11 -6.89
CA PRO A 15 4.18 -33.89 -6.94
C PRO A 15 2.99 -33.01 -6.65
N ALA A 16 1.92 -33.19 -7.43
CA ALA A 16 0.66 -32.46 -7.25
C ALA A 16 0.18 -32.71 -5.82
N ARG A 17 0.07 -31.65 -5.05
CA ARG A 17 -0.51 -31.67 -3.71
C ARG A 17 -2.00 -31.41 -3.85
N GLU A 18 -2.80 -32.19 -3.10
CA GLU A 18 -4.23 -31.90 -3.00
C GLU A 18 -4.45 -30.45 -2.53
N PRO A 19 -5.38 -29.70 -3.18
CA PRO A 19 -5.73 -28.34 -2.76
C PRO A 19 -6.24 -28.34 -1.32
N VAL A 20 -5.81 -27.34 -0.56
CA VAL A 20 -6.32 -27.14 0.80
C VAL A 20 -7.79 -26.70 0.75
N PRO A 21 -8.70 -27.31 1.55
CA PRO A 21 -10.08 -26.88 1.61
C PRO A 21 -10.21 -25.39 1.94
N ASP A 22 -11.03 -24.66 1.18
CA ASP A 22 -11.21 -23.21 1.36
C ASP A 22 -11.69 -22.83 2.78
N ALA A 23 -12.53 -23.67 3.40
CA ALA A 23 -12.99 -23.49 4.77
C ALA A 23 -11.81 -23.45 5.78
N GLN A 24 -10.76 -24.25 5.55
CA GLN A 24 -9.57 -24.27 6.39
C GLN A 24 -8.75 -22.98 6.23
N LEU A 25 -8.58 -22.52 4.98
CA LEU A 25 -7.90 -21.26 4.69
C LEU A 25 -8.64 -20.07 5.28
N ARG A 26 -9.96 -20.05 5.10
CA ARG A 26 -10.85 -19.04 5.66
C ARG A 26 -10.74 -18.96 7.17
N SER A 27 -10.83 -20.11 7.85
CA SER A 27 -10.68 -20.19 9.31
C SER A 27 -9.34 -19.63 9.80
N ALA A 28 -8.23 -19.94 9.09
CA ALA A 28 -6.92 -19.39 9.42
C ALA A 28 -6.86 -17.86 9.22
N CYS A 29 -7.46 -17.34 8.14
CA CYS A 29 -7.54 -15.91 7.91
C CYS A 29 -8.42 -15.20 8.94
N ASP A 30 -9.54 -15.81 9.35
CA ASP A 30 -10.41 -15.24 10.39
C ASP A 30 -9.70 -15.17 11.75
N ARG A 31 -8.89 -16.19 12.11
CA ARG A 31 -8.04 -16.12 13.32
C ARG A 31 -6.99 -15.03 13.19
N GLY A 32 -6.35 -14.89 12.02
CA GLY A 32 -5.39 -13.82 11.77
C GLY A 32 -6.01 -12.43 11.95
N TRP A 33 -7.23 -12.23 11.44
CA TRP A 33 -7.97 -11.00 11.64
C TRP A 33 -8.30 -10.75 13.12
N ALA A 34 -8.82 -11.75 13.81
CA ALA A 34 -9.11 -11.65 15.26
C ALA A 34 -7.85 -11.24 16.05
N LYS A 35 -6.70 -11.82 15.70
CA LYS A 35 -5.40 -11.47 16.31
C LYS A 35 -4.98 -10.03 16.01
N MET A 36 -5.22 -9.53 14.81
CA MET A 36 -5.00 -8.10 14.52
C MET A 36 -5.89 -7.21 15.36
N MET A 37 -7.17 -7.55 15.51
CA MET A 37 -8.12 -6.76 16.30
C MET A 37 -7.80 -6.73 17.80
N GLU A 38 -7.05 -7.71 18.35
CA GLU A 38 -6.51 -7.61 19.72
C GLU A 38 -5.57 -6.42 19.89
N THR A 39 -4.98 -5.92 18.81
CA THR A 39 -4.08 -4.75 18.82
C THR A 39 -4.80 -3.44 18.50
N TRP A 40 -6.12 -3.46 18.36
CA TRP A 40 -6.90 -2.26 18.09
C TRP A 40 -6.81 -1.25 19.25
N ASP A 41 -6.47 -0.04 18.92
CA ASP A 41 -6.34 1.06 19.86
C ASP A 41 -7.58 1.97 19.80
N PRO A 42 -8.38 2.07 20.89
CA PRO A 42 -9.60 2.85 20.87
C PRO A 42 -9.40 4.36 20.75
N VAL A 43 -8.19 4.89 20.99
CA VAL A 43 -7.90 6.33 20.88
C VAL A 43 -7.62 6.73 19.45
N THR A 44 -6.80 5.95 18.74
CA THR A 44 -6.44 6.24 17.34
C THR A 44 -7.27 5.45 16.33
N SER A 45 -7.98 4.39 16.79
CA SER A 45 -8.70 3.41 15.97
C SER A 45 -7.80 2.62 15.01
N LEU A 46 -6.50 2.50 15.30
CA LEU A 46 -5.53 1.77 14.49
C LEU A 46 -5.26 0.37 15.05
N VAL A 47 -4.84 -0.54 14.19
CA VAL A 47 -4.34 -1.89 14.54
C VAL A 47 -2.83 -1.93 14.33
N THR A 48 -2.08 -1.25 15.18
CA THR A 48 -0.62 -1.05 15.03
C THR A 48 0.19 -1.63 16.20
N GLY A 49 -0.46 -2.37 17.10
CA GLY A 49 0.11 -2.90 18.33
C GLY A 49 -0.51 -2.26 19.57
N VAL A 50 -0.32 -2.93 20.70
CA VAL A 50 -0.85 -2.45 21.97
C VAL A 50 0.00 -1.28 22.47
N ARG A 51 -0.65 -0.18 22.82
CA ARG A 51 0.02 0.93 23.48
C ARG A 51 0.49 0.52 24.86
N ASP A 52 1.75 0.72 25.09
CA ASP A 52 2.33 0.62 26.42
C ASP A 52 2.27 1.99 27.10
N LYS A 53 1.21 2.20 27.88
CA LYS A 53 1.01 3.46 28.62
C LYS A 53 2.10 3.73 29.68
N SER A 54 2.90 2.72 30.03
CA SER A 54 4.04 2.88 30.94
C SER A 54 5.28 3.48 30.23
N LYS A 55 5.29 3.42 28.89
CA LYS A 55 6.35 4.04 28.10
C LYS A 55 6.05 5.51 27.89
N SER A 56 7.10 6.24 27.99
CA SER A 56 7.27 7.67 28.11
C SER A 56 6.34 8.56 27.28
N PRO A 57 6.13 9.80 27.71
CA PRO A 57 5.52 10.86 26.92
C PRO A 57 6.27 11.05 25.60
N PRO A 58 5.68 11.78 24.64
CA PRO A 58 6.36 12.15 23.40
C PRO A 58 7.73 12.78 23.67
N PRO A 59 8.67 12.72 22.73
CA PRO A 59 9.98 13.32 22.87
C PRO A 59 9.89 14.74 23.41
N PRO A 60 10.76 15.16 24.34
CA PRO A 60 10.70 16.48 24.93
C PRO A 60 10.92 17.62 23.92
N ASP A 61 11.48 17.31 22.75
CA ASP A 61 11.65 18.22 21.62
C ASP A 61 10.44 18.23 20.65
N ALA A 62 9.37 17.47 20.94
CA ALA A 62 8.14 17.51 20.16
C ALA A 62 7.48 18.89 20.26
N LYS A 63 7.27 19.53 19.11
CA LYS A 63 6.60 20.81 18.99
C LYS A 63 5.24 20.63 18.31
N ASN A 64 4.18 21.09 18.94
CA ASN A 64 2.84 21.08 18.35
C ASN A 64 2.44 19.69 17.76
N ASN A 65 2.69 18.59 18.48
CA ASN A 65 2.44 17.21 18.08
C ASN A 65 3.35 16.67 16.95
N LEU A 66 4.41 17.38 16.55
CA LEU A 66 5.45 16.86 15.68
C LEU A 66 6.77 16.79 16.40
N TYR A 67 7.52 15.73 16.17
CA TYR A 67 8.93 15.67 16.58
C TYR A 67 9.82 15.35 15.37
N PRO A 68 11.01 15.94 15.30
CA PRO A 68 11.95 15.68 14.23
C PRO A 68 12.51 14.25 14.36
N MET A 69 12.62 13.56 13.23
CA MET A 69 13.26 12.25 13.15
C MET A 69 14.75 12.45 12.88
N TYR A 70 15.56 12.64 13.93
CA TYR A 70 17.00 12.87 13.76
C TYR A 70 17.79 11.57 13.64
N ASP A 71 17.34 10.55 14.30
CA ASP A 71 17.97 9.24 14.29
C ASP A 71 16.94 8.14 14.46
N GLU A 72 17.34 7.00 13.97
CA GLU A 72 16.62 5.76 14.00
C GLU A 72 15.53 5.67 15.07
N ARG A 73 14.29 5.55 14.59
CA ARG A 73 13.09 5.12 15.32
C ARG A 73 13.20 5.34 16.82
N PRO A 74 12.46 6.22 17.41
CA PRO A 74 12.43 6.34 18.85
C PRO A 74 11.95 5.01 19.46
N GLY A 75 12.90 4.16 19.79
CA GLY A 75 12.63 2.89 20.43
C GLY A 75 11.81 3.14 21.69
N GLY A 76 10.55 2.71 21.70
CA GLY A 76 9.71 2.83 22.85
C GLY A 76 8.74 4.03 22.90
N TRP A 77 8.70 4.91 21.91
CA TRP A 77 7.80 6.07 21.89
C TRP A 77 6.37 5.77 21.41
N GLY A 78 6.17 4.65 20.73
CA GLY A 78 4.88 4.23 20.23
C GLY A 78 4.76 2.70 20.10
N PRO A 79 3.58 2.21 19.75
CA PRO A 79 3.36 0.78 19.52
C PRO A 79 4.17 0.26 18.34
N PRO A 80 4.40 -1.07 18.21
CA PRO A 80 5.25 -1.67 17.16
C PRO A 80 4.79 -1.30 15.78
N GLY A 81 3.84 -0.93 15.29
CA GLY A 81 3.46 -0.53 13.92
C GLY A 81 3.51 0.98 13.67
N VAL A 82 3.99 1.77 14.61
CA VAL A 82 3.93 3.25 14.54
C VAL A 82 4.64 3.86 13.32
N GLY A 83 5.61 3.15 12.77
CA GLY A 83 6.36 3.61 11.59
C GLY A 83 5.67 3.39 10.25
N ASP A 84 4.65 2.52 10.18
CA ASP A 84 4.04 2.06 8.93
C ASP A 84 2.51 1.82 9.08
N ALA A 85 1.85 2.61 9.93
CA ALA A 85 0.42 2.46 10.18
C ALA A 85 -0.46 2.56 8.92
N PRO A 86 -0.24 3.51 7.98
CA PRO A 86 -0.99 3.53 6.73
C PRO A 86 -0.84 2.26 5.89
N LEU A 87 0.37 1.69 5.82
CA LEU A 87 0.61 0.45 5.08
C LEU A 87 -0.17 -0.72 5.68
N ILE A 88 -0.10 -0.89 6.99
CA ILE A 88 -0.78 -1.97 7.70
C ILE A 88 -2.30 -1.79 7.62
N CYS A 89 -2.79 -0.64 8.10
CA CYS A 89 -4.21 -0.40 8.27
C CYS A 89 -4.91 -0.14 6.93
N GLY A 90 -4.27 0.56 5.98
CA GLY A 90 -4.81 0.79 4.64
C GLY A 90 -4.94 -0.50 3.83
N THR A 91 -3.92 -1.39 3.91
CA THR A 91 -3.98 -2.71 3.28
C THR A 91 -5.05 -3.59 3.92
N ALA A 92 -5.10 -3.65 5.25
CA ALA A 92 -6.11 -4.41 5.96
C ALA A 92 -7.54 -3.92 5.64
N LEU A 93 -7.75 -2.61 5.58
CA LEU A 93 -9.03 -1.99 5.19
C LEU A 93 -9.44 -2.41 3.78
N SER A 94 -8.50 -2.37 2.82
CA SER A 94 -8.73 -2.85 1.45
C SER A 94 -9.14 -4.33 1.44
N GLY A 95 -8.50 -5.17 2.25
CA GLY A 95 -8.86 -6.59 2.40
C GLY A 95 -10.25 -6.80 3.02
N LEU A 96 -10.66 -5.95 3.96
CA LEU A 96 -12.02 -5.99 4.53
C LEU A 96 -13.10 -5.62 3.51
N VAL A 97 -12.79 -4.72 2.55
CA VAL A 97 -13.72 -4.44 1.44
C VAL A 97 -13.93 -5.69 0.60
N ASP A 98 -12.85 -6.41 0.23
CA ASP A 98 -12.98 -7.66 -0.52
C ASP A 98 -13.71 -8.75 0.30
N LYS A 99 -13.44 -8.85 1.62
CA LYS A 99 -14.15 -9.77 2.51
C LYS A 99 -15.65 -9.47 2.57
N TRP A 100 -16.02 -8.20 2.64
CA TRP A 100 -17.42 -7.76 2.61
C TRP A 100 -18.10 -8.14 1.31
N ASP A 101 -17.47 -7.88 0.17
CA ASP A 101 -18.01 -8.21 -1.15
C ASP A 101 -18.27 -9.73 -1.32
N VAL A 102 -17.46 -10.56 -0.65
CA VAL A 102 -17.61 -12.02 -0.66
C VAL A 102 -18.62 -12.55 0.35
N THR A 103 -18.72 -11.93 1.53
CA THR A 103 -19.43 -12.52 2.68
C THR A 103 -20.67 -11.76 3.10
N SER A 104 -20.74 -10.46 2.85
CA SER A 104 -21.77 -9.55 3.37
C SER A 104 -21.98 -9.66 4.90
N ASP A 105 -20.93 -10.05 5.64
CA ASP A 105 -21.00 -10.27 7.09
C ASP A 105 -21.05 -8.92 7.84
N PRO A 106 -22.10 -8.64 8.62
CA PRO A 106 -22.20 -7.39 9.39
C PRO A 106 -21.02 -7.11 10.34
N ALA A 107 -20.36 -8.15 10.85
CA ALA A 107 -19.17 -7.99 11.69
C ALA A 107 -18.00 -7.37 10.89
N VAL A 108 -17.85 -7.75 9.61
CA VAL A 108 -16.86 -7.16 8.72
C VAL A 108 -17.12 -5.67 8.52
N LYS A 109 -18.39 -5.27 8.34
CA LYS A 109 -18.77 -3.86 8.21
C LYS A 109 -18.40 -3.06 9.45
N ALA A 110 -18.66 -3.60 10.64
CA ALA A 110 -18.36 -2.94 11.92
C ALA A 110 -16.83 -2.76 12.10
N ASP A 111 -16.04 -3.78 11.81
CA ASP A 111 -14.59 -3.72 11.93
C ASP A 111 -13.97 -2.80 10.87
N ALA A 112 -14.50 -2.83 9.65
CA ALA A 112 -14.05 -1.93 8.58
C ALA A 112 -14.31 -0.46 8.93
N ALA A 113 -15.46 -0.13 9.53
CA ALA A 113 -15.76 1.24 9.96
C ALA A 113 -14.78 1.70 11.07
N LYS A 114 -14.48 0.84 12.05
CA LYS A 114 -13.45 1.16 13.07
C LYS A 114 -12.09 1.42 12.45
N LEU A 115 -11.65 0.55 11.56
CA LEU A 115 -10.34 0.66 10.92
C LEU A 115 -10.27 1.86 9.97
N ALA A 116 -11.33 2.13 9.20
CA ALA A 116 -11.42 3.28 8.31
C ALA A 116 -11.33 4.60 9.10
N ARG A 117 -11.94 4.68 10.28
CA ARG A 117 -11.78 5.80 11.21
C ARG A 117 -10.30 5.98 11.59
N GLY A 118 -9.60 4.89 11.91
CA GLY A 118 -8.18 4.91 12.25
C GLY A 118 -7.31 5.39 11.09
N VAL A 119 -7.55 4.88 9.89
CA VAL A 119 -6.81 5.30 8.69
C VAL A 119 -7.07 6.79 8.41
N LEU A 120 -8.30 7.26 8.55
CA LEU A 120 -8.65 8.68 8.41
C LEU A 120 -7.94 9.55 9.47
N ASN A 121 -7.86 9.09 10.71
CA ASN A 121 -7.20 9.78 11.81
C ASN A 121 -5.71 10.05 11.57
N LEU A 122 -5.04 9.26 10.72
CA LEU A 122 -3.64 9.49 10.32
C LEU A 122 -3.42 10.83 9.59
N ALA A 123 -4.47 11.47 9.10
CA ALA A 123 -4.41 12.81 8.52
C ALA A 123 -5.01 13.90 9.44
N ILE A 124 -5.56 13.56 10.62
CA ILE A 124 -6.36 14.50 11.43
C ILE A 124 -5.76 14.75 12.81
N LEU A 125 -5.43 13.69 13.59
CA LEU A 125 -5.20 13.83 15.04
C LEU A 125 -3.98 14.70 15.42
N HIS A 126 -2.98 14.78 14.55
CA HIS A 126 -1.81 15.65 14.76
C HIS A 126 -2.09 17.14 14.46
N GLY A 127 -3.19 17.46 13.72
CA GLY A 127 -3.62 18.83 13.45
C GLY A 127 -3.00 19.50 12.21
N TYR A 128 -2.18 18.79 11.42
CA TYR A 128 -1.53 19.35 10.22
C TYR A 128 -2.28 18.95 8.95
N LYS A 129 -2.82 19.95 8.25
CA LYS A 129 -3.62 19.76 7.04
C LYS A 129 -2.80 19.13 5.91
N GLY A 130 -3.38 18.11 5.27
CA GLY A 130 -2.77 17.42 4.14
C GLY A 130 -1.60 16.50 4.47
N PHE A 131 -1.14 16.48 5.72
CA PHE A 131 -0.07 15.59 6.15
C PHE A 131 -0.64 14.22 6.57
N VAL A 132 -0.18 13.16 5.95
CA VAL A 132 -0.49 11.78 6.36
C VAL A 132 0.68 11.24 7.16
N CYS A 133 0.50 11.05 8.44
CA CYS A 133 1.55 10.60 9.34
C CYS A 133 1.80 9.09 9.25
N ARG A 134 2.95 8.65 9.76
CA ARG A 134 3.34 7.24 9.81
C ARG A 134 2.66 6.44 10.93
N GLY A 135 2.08 7.14 11.92
CA GLY A 135 1.44 6.60 13.11
C GLY A 135 1.60 7.55 14.28
N PHE A 136 1.10 7.15 15.44
CA PHE A 136 1.07 8.00 16.63
C PHE A 136 1.89 7.42 17.78
N CYS A 137 2.53 8.29 18.55
CA CYS A 137 3.12 7.96 19.83
C CYS A 137 2.05 7.50 20.85
N ASN A 138 2.50 7.10 22.03
CA ASN A 138 1.62 6.59 23.09
C ASN A 138 0.57 7.60 23.60
N ASP A 139 0.73 8.90 23.33
CA ASP A 139 -0.26 9.95 23.62
C ASP A 139 -1.43 9.98 22.63
N GLY A 140 -1.31 9.30 21.50
CA GLY A 140 -2.34 9.18 20.47
C GLY A 140 -2.52 10.35 19.54
N LYS A 141 -1.62 11.32 19.57
CA LYS A 141 -1.67 12.51 18.71
C LYS A 141 -0.30 12.96 18.21
N THR A 142 0.77 12.76 18.99
CA THR A 142 2.12 13.13 18.56
C THR A 142 2.63 12.13 17.52
N THR A 143 3.25 12.65 16.47
CA THR A 143 3.82 11.85 15.38
C THR A 143 5.16 12.40 14.93
N VAL A 144 5.91 11.61 14.19
CA VAL A 144 7.14 12.05 13.54
C VAL A 144 6.82 12.99 12.37
N SER A 145 7.65 14.02 12.18
CA SER A 145 7.50 14.98 11.07
C SER A 145 7.79 14.39 9.69
N LEU A 146 8.29 13.17 9.63
CA LEU A 146 8.60 12.44 8.41
C LEU A 146 7.42 11.57 7.97
N SER A 147 7.04 11.66 6.71
CA SER A 147 6.18 10.72 6.02
C SER A 147 6.91 10.04 4.85
N SER A 148 6.20 9.34 4.00
CA SER A 148 6.75 8.83 2.74
C SER A 148 5.65 8.62 1.71
N ARG A 149 6.04 8.49 0.45
CA ARG A 149 5.14 8.11 -0.65
C ARG A 149 4.28 6.89 -0.32
N ASP A 150 4.86 5.94 0.37
CA ASP A 150 4.23 4.67 0.73
C ASP A 150 3.03 4.89 1.66
N GLN A 151 3.18 5.80 2.63
CA GLN A 151 2.11 6.15 3.56
C GLN A 151 0.90 6.74 2.82
N TYR A 152 1.14 7.72 1.94
CA TYR A 152 0.07 8.32 1.13
C TYR A 152 -0.59 7.31 0.21
N THR A 153 0.19 6.44 -0.44
CA THR A 153 -0.35 5.43 -1.35
C THR A 153 -1.36 4.52 -0.67
N HIS A 154 -1.01 3.96 0.49
CA HIS A 154 -1.89 3.05 1.21
C HIS A 154 -3.05 3.76 1.92
N TRP A 155 -2.83 4.99 2.40
CA TRP A 155 -3.88 5.82 2.98
C TRP A 155 -4.97 6.14 1.95
N VAL A 156 -4.57 6.64 0.77
CA VAL A 156 -5.51 6.97 -0.31
C VAL A 156 -6.23 5.72 -0.78
N HIS A 157 -5.49 4.65 -1.11
CA HIS A 157 -6.08 3.44 -1.66
C HIS A 157 -7.07 2.77 -0.69
N GLY A 158 -6.68 2.61 0.58
CA GLY A 158 -7.53 1.96 1.58
C GLY A 158 -8.84 2.72 1.82
N LEU A 159 -8.76 4.04 2.01
CA LEU A 159 -9.94 4.90 2.21
C LEU A 159 -10.78 5.03 0.95
N TRP A 160 -10.16 5.20 -0.22
CA TRP A 160 -10.89 5.26 -1.48
C TRP A 160 -11.71 3.96 -1.69
N ARG A 161 -11.12 2.80 -1.48
CA ARG A 161 -11.84 1.53 -1.59
C ARG A 161 -13.00 1.43 -0.62
N TYR A 162 -12.76 1.76 0.65
CA TYR A 162 -13.80 1.72 1.68
C TYR A 162 -14.94 2.69 1.35
N CYS A 163 -14.65 3.95 1.04
CA CYS A 163 -15.65 4.98 0.78
C CYS A 163 -16.48 4.73 -0.49
N ASN A 164 -15.99 3.92 -1.42
CA ASN A 164 -16.72 3.49 -2.62
C ASN A 164 -17.39 2.11 -2.46
N SER A 165 -17.34 1.50 -1.27
CA SER A 165 -18.01 0.23 -0.99
C SER A 165 -19.43 0.44 -0.46
N SER A 166 -20.29 -0.58 -0.60
CA SER A 166 -21.67 -0.56 -0.05
C SER A 166 -21.73 -0.61 1.49
N MET A 167 -20.60 -0.87 2.16
CA MET A 167 -20.51 -0.87 3.62
C MET A 167 -20.09 0.47 4.21
N ALA A 168 -19.76 1.47 3.38
CA ALA A 168 -19.19 2.74 3.84
C ALA A 168 -20.09 3.47 4.84
N ASP A 169 -19.49 3.97 5.91
CA ASP A 169 -20.13 4.86 6.88
C ASP A 169 -20.15 6.29 6.31
N PRO A 170 -21.32 6.96 6.24
CA PRO A 170 -21.44 8.31 5.67
C PRO A 170 -20.55 9.36 6.34
N GLU A 171 -20.34 9.26 7.66
CA GLU A 171 -19.48 10.22 8.38
C GLU A 171 -18.01 10.03 8.02
N ILE A 172 -17.58 8.78 7.80
CA ILE A 172 -16.22 8.49 7.33
C ILE A 172 -16.05 8.97 5.88
N VAL A 173 -17.06 8.76 5.02
CA VAL A 173 -17.05 9.27 3.63
C VAL A 173 -16.91 10.78 3.61
N LYS A 174 -17.67 11.49 4.46
CA LYS A 174 -17.56 12.95 4.61
C LYS A 174 -16.15 13.36 5.03
N GLY A 175 -15.62 12.74 6.10
CA GLY A 175 -14.27 13.03 6.58
C GLY A 175 -13.19 12.72 5.53
N TYR A 176 -13.33 11.64 4.77
CA TYR A 176 -12.43 11.33 3.67
C TYR A 176 -12.45 12.42 2.59
N ARG A 177 -13.63 12.88 2.18
CA ARG A 177 -13.79 13.98 1.19
C ARG A 177 -13.05 15.24 1.64
N GLU A 178 -13.20 15.62 2.89
CA GLU A 178 -12.51 16.76 3.47
C GLU A 178 -10.98 16.57 3.45
N GLN A 179 -10.50 15.42 3.88
CA GLN A 179 -9.07 15.18 4.00
C GLN A 179 -8.36 14.92 2.66
N ILE A 180 -9.00 14.28 1.69
CA ILE A 180 -8.37 14.06 0.38
C ILE A 180 -8.15 15.39 -0.36
N ILE A 181 -9.01 16.38 -0.16
CA ILE A 181 -8.83 17.75 -0.68
C ILE A 181 -7.57 18.36 -0.05
N GLU A 182 -7.43 18.28 1.27
CA GLU A 182 -6.28 18.86 1.95
C GLU A 182 -4.97 18.14 1.55
N VAL A 183 -5.02 16.82 1.37
CA VAL A 183 -3.88 16.04 0.84
C VAL A 183 -3.52 16.47 -0.59
N ALA A 184 -4.52 16.65 -1.47
CA ALA A 184 -4.28 17.07 -2.85
C ALA A 184 -3.68 18.48 -2.92
N LYS A 185 -4.19 19.44 -2.14
CA LYS A 185 -3.62 20.80 -1.99
C LYS A 185 -2.18 20.75 -1.48
N PHE A 186 -1.92 19.96 -0.45
CA PHE A 186 -0.59 19.79 0.11
C PHE A 186 0.41 19.26 -0.93
N MET A 187 -0.02 18.33 -1.79
CA MET A 187 0.81 17.83 -2.89
C MET A 187 1.01 18.89 -3.98
N GLU A 188 -0.04 19.60 -4.39
CA GLU A 188 0.03 20.65 -5.41
C GLU A 188 1.00 21.76 -5.00
N GLU A 189 0.93 22.22 -3.75
CA GLU A 189 1.77 23.29 -3.23
C GLU A 189 3.24 22.87 -3.11
N ARG A 190 3.52 21.59 -2.88
CA ARG A 190 4.87 21.13 -2.54
C ARG A 190 5.59 20.38 -3.66
N ILE A 191 4.85 19.69 -4.54
CA ILE A 191 5.45 18.92 -5.62
C ILE A 191 5.78 19.85 -6.79
N THR A 192 6.75 20.73 -6.59
CA THR A 192 7.23 21.70 -7.57
C THR A 192 8.73 21.54 -7.82
N ALA A 193 9.22 22.07 -8.94
CA ALA A 193 10.64 22.03 -9.25
C ALA A 193 11.48 22.80 -8.23
N GLU A 194 10.96 23.94 -7.74
CA GLU A 194 11.58 24.79 -6.73
C GLU A 194 11.77 24.03 -5.41
N ASN A 195 10.83 23.17 -5.05
CA ASN A 195 10.91 22.30 -3.86
C ASN A 195 11.53 20.94 -4.15
N GLN A 196 12.21 20.78 -5.30
CA GLN A 196 12.83 19.51 -5.69
C GLN A 196 11.83 18.32 -5.68
N TRP A 197 10.56 18.61 -5.99
CA TRP A 197 9.47 17.63 -6.04
C TRP A 197 9.21 16.89 -4.71
N ASN A 198 9.56 17.53 -3.60
CA ASN A 198 9.53 16.97 -2.26
C ASN A 198 8.34 17.49 -1.47
N PHE A 199 7.51 16.60 -0.93
CA PHE A 199 6.39 16.95 -0.05
C PHE A 199 6.72 16.93 1.43
N GLY A 200 8.00 16.74 1.78
CA GLY A 200 8.41 16.72 3.17
C GLY A 200 7.86 17.90 3.97
N TYR A 201 7.50 17.62 5.23
CA TYR A 201 7.00 18.64 6.11
C TYR A 201 8.17 19.39 6.71
N ALA A 202 8.28 20.68 6.36
CA ALA A 202 9.14 21.66 6.97
C ALA A 202 10.67 21.58 6.79
N ASP A 203 11.25 22.59 7.30
CA ASP A 203 12.64 23.07 7.31
C ASP A 203 13.67 22.08 7.90
N ASP A 204 13.23 20.98 8.48
CA ASP A 204 14.08 19.96 9.11
C ASP A 204 14.69 18.94 8.14
N TYR A 205 14.39 19.03 6.85
CA TYR A 205 14.98 18.18 5.82
C TYR A 205 16.40 18.61 5.42
N SER A 206 17.22 19.01 6.38
CA SER A 206 18.63 19.33 6.15
C SER A 206 19.48 18.09 5.79
N LYS A 207 18.96 16.87 6.01
CA LYS A 207 19.66 15.62 5.68
C LYS A 207 19.20 15.08 4.31
N PRO A 208 20.13 14.80 3.38
CA PRO A 208 19.83 14.34 2.02
C PRO A 208 18.98 13.07 1.94
N ASP A 209 19.10 12.17 2.90
CA ASP A 209 18.48 10.84 2.88
C ASP A 209 16.95 10.86 3.06
N TYR A 210 16.41 11.89 3.72
CA TYR A 210 14.96 12.03 3.90
C TYR A 210 14.24 12.56 2.66
N ARG A 211 14.94 13.27 1.79
CA ARG A 211 14.35 13.84 0.58
C ARG A 211 13.87 12.76 -0.39
N THR A 212 14.58 11.64 -0.49
CA THR A 212 14.28 10.59 -1.47
C THR A 212 12.94 9.89 -1.24
N ILE A 213 12.54 9.66 0.00
CA ILE A 213 11.27 8.97 0.34
C ILE A 213 10.06 9.89 0.25
N CYS A 214 10.27 11.20 0.25
CA CYS A 214 9.24 12.22 0.13
C CYS A 214 9.17 12.86 -1.27
N THR A 215 9.98 12.42 -2.22
CA THR A 215 9.91 12.89 -3.62
C THR A 215 8.80 12.15 -4.35
N MET A 216 7.75 12.87 -4.74
CA MET A 216 6.56 12.25 -5.35
C MET A 216 6.56 12.31 -6.86
N TRP A 217 7.35 13.21 -7.48
CA TRP A 217 7.42 13.45 -8.91
C TRP A 217 8.82 13.91 -9.32
N GLY A 218 8.98 14.35 -10.58
CA GLY A 218 10.19 14.94 -11.10
C GLY A 218 11.03 14.01 -11.97
N PRO A 219 12.20 14.48 -12.47
CA PRO A 219 13.01 13.74 -13.44
C PRO A 219 13.60 12.44 -12.87
N GLU A 220 13.61 12.32 -11.56
CA GLU A 220 14.16 11.16 -10.85
C GLU A 220 13.10 10.14 -10.42
N VAL A 221 11.81 10.39 -10.69
CA VAL A 221 10.73 9.47 -10.29
C VAL A 221 10.91 8.09 -10.95
N TRP A 222 10.75 7.05 -10.15
CA TRP A 222 10.93 5.68 -10.60
C TRP A 222 9.66 5.12 -11.25
N PRO A 223 9.77 4.14 -12.17
CA PRO A 223 8.62 3.51 -12.82
C PRO A 223 7.52 3.03 -11.86
N HIS A 224 7.88 2.49 -10.72
CA HIS A 224 6.93 2.01 -9.72
C HIS A 224 6.32 3.11 -8.83
N GLU A 225 6.74 4.36 -9.02
CA GLU A 225 6.32 5.50 -8.20
C GLU A 225 5.46 6.49 -8.98
N ALA A 226 5.56 6.51 -10.30
CA ALA A 226 5.01 7.56 -11.14
C ALA A 226 3.48 7.70 -11.06
N ALA A 227 2.74 6.61 -10.79
CA ALA A 227 1.28 6.64 -10.69
C ALA A 227 0.75 7.23 -9.37
N ARG A 228 1.60 7.43 -8.35
CA ARG A 228 1.17 7.84 -7.00
C ARG A 228 0.59 9.25 -6.95
N LEU A 229 1.21 10.20 -7.65
CA LEU A 229 0.72 11.58 -7.68
C LEU A 229 -0.62 11.71 -8.43
N PRO A 230 -0.76 11.23 -9.70
CA PRO A 230 -2.06 11.27 -10.38
C PRO A 230 -3.15 10.46 -9.67
N MET A 231 -2.82 9.41 -8.90
CA MET A 231 -3.76 8.69 -8.05
C MET A 231 -4.40 9.63 -7.01
N ILE A 232 -3.61 10.48 -6.35
CA ILE A 232 -4.12 11.43 -5.35
C ILE A 232 -5.10 12.41 -6.00
N TYR A 233 -4.75 12.98 -7.14
CA TYR A 233 -5.60 13.95 -7.83
C TYR A 233 -6.89 13.33 -8.36
N VAL A 234 -6.83 12.14 -8.94
CA VAL A 234 -8.07 11.47 -9.39
C VAL A 234 -8.95 11.06 -8.21
N ALA A 235 -8.38 10.64 -7.09
CA ALA A 235 -9.14 10.33 -5.89
C ALA A 235 -9.83 11.58 -5.31
N ALA A 236 -9.16 12.74 -5.33
CA ALA A 236 -9.75 14.03 -4.95
C ALA A 236 -10.88 14.44 -5.90
N TYR A 237 -10.70 14.29 -7.22
CA TYR A 237 -11.73 14.54 -8.20
C TYR A 237 -12.96 13.64 -7.98
N MET A 238 -12.77 12.34 -7.83
CA MET A 238 -13.87 11.39 -7.61
C MET A 238 -14.65 11.66 -6.31
N ALA A 239 -13.97 12.24 -5.31
CA ALA A 239 -14.60 12.58 -4.04
C ALA A 239 -15.41 13.91 -4.10
N THR A 240 -15.09 14.82 -5.01
CA THR A 240 -15.57 16.21 -4.96
C THR A 240 -16.24 16.72 -6.23
N ASP A 241 -16.01 16.07 -7.38
CA ASP A 241 -16.35 16.53 -8.72
C ASP A 241 -15.74 17.92 -9.10
N ASP A 242 -14.72 18.39 -8.35
CA ASP A 242 -14.03 19.65 -8.62
C ASP A 242 -13.09 19.49 -9.83
N PRO A 243 -13.35 20.22 -10.94
CA PRO A 243 -12.59 20.11 -12.18
C PRO A 243 -11.11 20.43 -12.03
N HIS A 244 -10.71 21.21 -11.02
CA HIS A 244 -9.31 21.51 -10.74
C HIS A 244 -8.48 20.23 -10.52
N TRP A 245 -9.00 19.28 -9.75
CA TRP A 245 -8.31 17.99 -9.52
C TRP A 245 -8.23 17.12 -10.76
N LYS A 246 -9.22 17.22 -11.63
CA LYS A 246 -9.20 16.56 -12.94
C LYS A 246 -8.12 17.15 -13.85
N GLU A 247 -7.96 18.47 -13.88
CA GLU A 247 -6.90 19.11 -14.66
C GLU A 247 -5.52 18.68 -14.20
N LEU A 248 -5.29 18.59 -12.89
CA LEU A 248 -4.04 18.08 -12.34
C LEU A 248 -3.83 16.60 -12.65
N TYR A 249 -4.87 15.77 -12.56
CA TYR A 249 -4.78 14.38 -13.00
C TYR A 249 -4.37 14.28 -14.48
N GLU A 250 -5.02 15.00 -15.36
CA GLU A 250 -4.75 15.01 -16.80
C GLU A 250 -3.31 15.50 -17.13
N LYS A 251 -2.79 16.43 -16.35
CA LYS A 251 -1.42 16.93 -16.46
C LYS A 251 -0.38 15.82 -16.28
N TYR A 252 -0.61 14.89 -15.35
CA TYR A 252 0.42 13.92 -14.94
C TYR A 252 0.21 12.51 -15.51
N ILE A 253 -1.02 12.09 -15.83
CA ILE A 253 -1.33 10.69 -16.07
C ILE A 253 -0.62 10.08 -17.27
N ASN A 254 -0.51 10.81 -18.41
CA ASN A 254 0.14 10.29 -19.61
C ASN A 254 1.63 10.03 -19.36
N GLU A 255 2.30 10.99 -18.74
CA GLU A 255 3.72 10.86 -18.39
C GLU A 255 3.95 9.76 -17.35
N ALA A 256 3.04 9.62 -16.36
CA ALA A 256 3.10 8.55 -15.37
C ALA A 256 3.04 7.16 -16.04
N ILE A 257 2.13 6.96 -16.97
CA ILE A 257 2.02 5.71 -17.74
C ILE A 257 3.30 5.47 -18.56
N ASP A 258 3.82 6.50 -19.24
CA ASP A 258 5.04 6.41 -20.05
C ASP A 258 6.25 6.02 -19.17
N ILE A 259 6.41 6.65 -18.01
CA ILE A 259 7.49 6.35 -17.07
C ILE A 259 7.36 4.92 -16.54
N THR A 260 6.13 4.51 -16.15
CA THR A 260 5.90 3.17 -15.64
C THR A 260 6.24 2.09 -16.66
N LEU A 261 5.91 2.31 -17.92
CA LEU A 261 6.18 1.36 -19.01
C LEU A 261 7.65 1.34 -19.46
N LYS A 262 8.49 2.33 -19.13
CA LYS A 262 9.93 2.31 -19.46
C LYS A 262 10.63 1.02 -19.01
N ILE A 263 10.14 0.41 -17.91
CA ILE A 263 10.71 -0.84 -17.40
C ILE A 263 10.57 -2.00 -18.39
N LYS A 264 9.51 -2.01 -19.19
CA LYS A 264 9.27 -3.03 -20.23
C LYS A 264 10.17 -2.88 -21.44
N TYR A 265 10.47 -1.63 -21.81
CA TYR A 265 11.12 -1.32 -23.09
C TYR A 265 12.64 -1.14 -23.01
N GLY A 266 13.29 -1.64 -22.00
CA GLY A 266 14.77 -1.67 -22.01
C GLY A 266 15.45 -0.96 -20.86
N GLY A 267 14.72 -0.69 -19.81
CA GLY A 267 15.33 -0.23 -18.60
C GLY A 267 15.12 1.26 -18.29
N PHE A 268 15.59 1.63 -17.15
CA PHE A 268 15.50 2.97 -16.61
C PHE A 268 16.88 3.36 -16.05
N LYS A 269 17.36 4.57 -16.37
CA LYS A 269 18.65 5.08 -15.92
C LYS A 269 19.82 4.13 -16.21
N ASN A 270 19.93 3.67 -17.45
CA ASN A 270 20.98 2.76 -17.92
C ASN A 270 21.05 1.39 -17.19
N LYS A 271 19.96 0.99 -16.55
CA LYS A 271 19.85 -0.33 -15.89
C LYS A 271 18.99 -1.26 -16.73
N THR A 272 19.42 -2.51 -16.84
CA THR A 272 18.61 -3.54 -17.48
C THR A 272 17.37 -3.86 -16.66
N GLN A 273 16.38 -4.50 -17.28
CA GLN A 273 15.18 -4.96 -16.60
C GLN A 273 15.50 -5.80 -15.36
N ASP A 274 16.45 -6.75 -15.46
CA ASP A 274 16.86 -7.59 -14.32
C ASP A 274 17.48 -6.78 -13.18
N GLN A 275 18.31 -5.78 -13.50
CA GLN A 275 18.92 -4.91 -12.50
C GLN A 275 17.88 -4.04 -11.77
N ILE A 276 16.86 -3.60 -12.48
CA ILE A 276 15.77 -2.81 -11.89
C ILE A 276 14.89 -3.72 -11.03
N GLN A 277 14.49 -4.86 -11.57
CA GLN A 277 13.69 -5.85 -10.88
C GLN A 277 14.35 -6.32 -9.58
N GLY A 278 15.66 -6.60 -9.62
CA GLY A 278 16.41 -7.04 -8.44
C GLY A 278 16.53 -5.99 -7.33
N ARG A 279 16.36 -4.70 -7.65
CA ARG A 279 16.46 -3.59 -6.70
C ARG A 279 15.11 -3.12 -6.13
N MET A 280 14.00 -3.43 -6.80
CA MET A 280 12.68 -3.05 -6.29
C MET A 280 12.26 -3.95 -5.13
N PRO A 281 11.93 -3.40 -3.97
CA PRO A 281 11.30 -4.17 -2.88
C PRO A 281 9.94 -4.73 -3.33
N CYS A 282 9.45 -5.77 -2.66
CA CYS A 282 8.15 -6.37 -2.97
C CYS A 282 7.00 -5.39 -2.77
N TYR A 283 7.07 -4.55 -1.73
CA TYR A 283 6.09 -3.49 -1.50
C TYR A 283 6.00 -2.49 -2.67
N SER A 284 7.11 -2.20 -3.35
CA SER A 284 7.10 -1.29 -4.50
C SER A 284 6.34 -1.86 -5.69
N LEU A 285 6.39 -3.18 -5.91
CA LEU A 285 5.58 -3.85 -6.94
C LEU A 285 4.09 -3.69 -6.62
N LEU A 286 3.70 -3.97 -5.38
CA LEU A 286 2.33 -3.80 -4.92
C LEU A 286 1.87 -2.35 -5.03
N GLN A 287 2.68 -1.40 -4.57
CA GLN A 287 2.31 0.02 -4.55
C GLN A 287 2.12 0.61 -5.94
N CYS A 288 2.88 0.14 -6.93
CA CYS A 288 2.62 0.48 -8.33
C CYS A 288 1.21 0.03 -8.73
N VAL A 289 0.86 -1.21 -8.44
CA VAL A 289 -0.43 -1.78 -8.83
C VAL A 289 -1.60 -1.08 -8.12
N ILE A 290 -1.53 -0.90 -6.81
CA ILE A 290 -2.61 -0.23 -6.05
C ILE A 290 -2.75 1.26 -6.41
N SER A 291 -1.69 1.91 -6.89
CA SER A 291 -1.78 3.29 -7.36
C SER A 291 -2.64 3.42 -8.62
N PHE A 292 -2.66 2.42 -9.47
CA PHE A 292 -3.51 2.41 -10.65
C PHE A 292 -4.96 1.97 -10.39
N ASP A 293 -5.30 1.40 -9.24
CA ASP A 293 -6.66 0.93 -8.95
C ASP A 293 -7.71 2.07 -8.99
N PRO A 294 -7.54 3.21 -8.27
CA PRO A 294 -8.44 4.36 -8.40
C PRO A 294 -8.41 4.99 -9.80
N ILE A 295 -7.25 5.00 -10.44
CA ILE A 295 -7.09 5.55 -11.79
C ILE A 295 -7.93 4.74 -12.79
N LEU A 296 -7.85 3.41 -12.77
CA LEU A 296 -8.64 2.54 -13.65
C LEU A 296 -10.15 2.63 -13.38
N ALA A 297 -10.55 2.83 -12.13
CA ALA A 297 -11.96 3.02 -11.81
C ALA A 297 -12.54 4.30 -12.42
N TYR A 298 -11.72 5.34 -12.54
CA TYR A 298 -12.09 6.62 -13.14
C TYR A 298 -11.90 6.67 -14.66
N GLU A 299 -10.77 6.14 -15.17
CA GLU A 299 -10.33 6.33 -16.57
C GLU A 299 -11.29 5.74 -17.58
N LYS A 300 -11.75 6.56 -18.52
CA LYS A 300 -12.66 6.16 -19.60
C LYS A 300 -11.97 6.08 -20.97
N ASN A 301 -10.78 6.65 -21.10
CA ASN A 301 -10.01 6.57 -22.34
C ASN A 301 -9.45 5.15 -22.51
N GLN A 302 -9.96 4.41 -23.47
CA GLN A 302 -9.59 3.02 -23.69
C GLN A 302 -8.09 2.84 -23.95
N LYS A 303 -7.47 3.73 -24.72
CA LYS A 303 -6.02 3.67 -24.99
C LYS A 303 -5.18 3.79 -23.71
N ARG A 304 -5.59 4.66 -22.77
CA ARG A 304 -4.94 4.76 -21.46
C ARG A 304 -5.19 3.51 -20.62
N ARG A 305 -6.42 3.02 -20.60
CA ARG A 305 -6.77 1.77 -19.90
C ARG A 305 -5.92 0.60 -20.35
N ASP A 306 -5.78 0.41 -21.66
CA ASP A 306 -4.97 -0.68 -22.24
C ASP A 306 -3.50 -0.57 -21.83
N ARG A 307 -2.95 0.64 -21.82
CA ARG A 307 -1.57 0.88 -21.40
C ARG A 307 -1.38 0.71 -19.89
N ILE A 308 -2.36 1.09 -19.08
CA ILE A 308 -2.33 0.84 -17.63
C ILE A 308 -2.41 -0.66 -17.38
N GLN A 309 -3.29 -1.38 -18.07
CA GLN A 309 -3.38 -2.84 -17.98
C GLN A 309 -2.03 -3.49 -18.30
N GLU A 310 -1.38 -3.06 -19.39
CA GLU A 310 -0.03 -3.50 -19.76
C GLU A 310 1.00 -3.26 -18.64
N ALA A 311 0.97 -2.10 -17.99
CA ALA A 311 1.85 -1.77 -16.88
C ALA A 311 1.60 -2.69 -15.67
N LEU A 312 0.34 -2.92 -15.32
CA LEU A 312 -0.06 -3.82 -14.22
C LEU A 312 0.41 -5.25 -14.46
N GLU A 313 0.25 -5.76 -15.68
CA GLU A 313 0.70 -7.10 -16.06
C GLU A 313 2.23 -7.27 -15.93
N VAL A 314 3.00 -6.24 -16.27
CA VAL A 314 4.47 -6.24 -16.10
C VAL A 314 4.84 -6.34 -14.61
N PHE A 315 4.24 -5.53 -13.75
CA PHE A 315 4.56 -5.54 -12.32
C PHE A 315 4.07 -6.80 -11.61
N ALA A 316 2.88 -7.30 -11.97
CA ALA A 316 2.39 -8.59 -11.50
C ALA A 316 3.26 -9.75 -11.99
N GLY A 317 3.75 -9.70 -13.23
CA GLY A 317 4.72 -10.64 -13.76
C GLY A 317 6.00 -10.70 -12.92
N PHE A 318 6.54 -9.55 -12.52
CA PHE A 318 7.69 -9.50 -11.61
C PHE A 318 7.38 -10.09 -10.23
N ALA A 319 6.19 -9.81 -9.70
CA ALA A 319 5.75 -10.40 -8.43
C ALA A 319 5.65 -11.93 -8.54
N ARG A 320 5.11 -12.45 -9.63
CA ARG A 320 5.01 -13.86 -9.93
C ARG A 320 6.38 -14.53 -10.05
N ASP A 321 7.29 -13.95 -10.81
CA ASP A 321 8.65 -14.50 -10.99
C ASP A 321 9.38 -14.62 -9.65
N ARG A 322 9.26 -13.61 -8.78
CA ARG A 322 9.84 -13.65 -7.44
C ARG A 322 9.20 -14.73 -6.57
N GLN A 323 7.87 -14.85 -6.63
CA GLN A 323 7.14 -15.90 -5.95
C GLN A 323 7.66 -17.28 -6.36
N ILE A 324 7.77 -17.55 -7.67
CA ILE A 324 8.26 -18.83 -8.19
C ILE A 324 9.69 -19.11 -7.75
N ARG A 325 10.58 -18.12 -7.81
CA ARG A 325 11.96 -18.25 -7.33
C ARG A 325 12.01 -18.57 -5.84
N ALA A 326 11.22 -17.90 -5.02
CA ALA A 326 11.17 -18.12 -3.57
C ALA A 326 10.58 -19.49 -3.19
N GLN A 327 9.67 -20.04 -4.01
CA GLN A 327 9.15 -21.40 -3.83
C GLN A 327 10.19 -22.46 -4.16
N ARG A 328 11.03 -22.24 -5.17
CA ARG A 328 12.07 -23.19 -5.60
C ARG A 328 13.24 -23.27 -4.63
N ASP A 329 13.68 -22.12 -4.14
CA ASP A 329 14.85 -22.04 -3.27
C ASP A 329 14.66 -20.94 -2.21
N PRO A 330 14.60 -21.31 -0.92
CA PRO A 330 14.42 -20.35 0.18
C PRO A 330 15.46 -19.22 0.22
N LYS A 331 16.67 -19.42 -0.31
CA LYS A 331 17.69 -18.34 -0.36
C LYS A 331 17.29 -17.16 -1.25
N TYR A 332 16.34 -17.36 -2.20
CA TYR A 332 15.79 -16.31 -3.04
C TYR A 332 14.58 -15.59 -2.42
N ARG A 333 14.23 -15.92 -1.16
CA ARG A 333 13.18 -15.17 -0.47
C ARG A 333 13.59 -13.71 -0.39
N PRO A 334 12.77 -12.78 -0.90
CA PRO A 334 13.10 -11.37 -0.84
C PRO A 334 13.24 -10.90 0.61
N TYR A 335 14.09 -9.90 0.81
CA TYR A 335 14.20 -9.25 2.11
C TYR A 335 12.90 -8.49 2.43
N GLY A 336 12.42 -8.62 3.66
CA GLY A 336 11.21 -7.92 4.13
C GLY A 336 10.25 -8.83 4.90
N MET A 337 9.50 -8.27 5.84
CA MET A 337 8.59 -9.03 6.71
C MET A 337 7.28 -9.45 6.03
N CYS A 338 6.89 -8.76 4.97
CA CYS A 338 5.56 -8.89 4.33
C CYS A 338 5.62 -9.40 2.88
N TRP A 339 6.82 -9.75 2.39
CA TRP A 339 7.09 -9.99 0.98
C TRP A 339 6.17 -11.00 0.29
N ASP A 340 5.77 -12.07 0.98
CA ASP A 340 4.88 -13.10 0.44
C ASP A 340 3.46 -12.57 0.22
N GLY A 341 2.90 -11.86 1.21
CA GLY A 341 1.62 -11.21 1.09
C GLY A 341 1.61 -10.10 0.04
N GLU A 342 2.68 -9.30 -0.03
CA GLU A 342 2.86 -8.25 -1.03
C GLU A 342 2.88 -8.82 -2.46
N LEU A 343 3.62 -9.91 -2.70
CA LEU A 343 3.68 -10.56 -4.01
C LEU A 343 2.34 -11.17 -4.43
N LEU A 344 1.62 -11.78 -3.48
CA LEU A 344 0.28 -12.33 -3.72
C LEU A 344 -0.73 -11.23 -4.05
N LEU A 345 -0.73 -10.16 -3.26
CA LEU A 345 -1.67 -9.06 -3.44
C LEU A 345 -1.40 -8.32 -4.76
N ALA A 346 -0.14 -8.04 -5.09
CA ALA A 346 0.22 -7.39 -6.35
C ALA A 346 -0.31 -8.14 -7.58
N GLN A 347 -0.26 -9.47 -7.58
CA GLN A 347 -0.81 -10.28 -8.66
C GLN A 347 -2.34 -10.22 -8.70
N SER A 348 -3.00 -10.39 -7.55
CA SER A 348 -4.47 -10.46 -7.47
C SER A 348 -5.17 -9.12 -7.70
N MET A 349 -4.47 -8.00 -7.64
CA MET A 349 -5.02 -6.67 -7.93
C MET A 349 -5.16 -6.37 -9.43
N VAL A 350 -4.52 -7.13 -10.29
CA VAL A 350 -4.61 -6.93 -11.76
C VAL A 350 -6.01 -7.29 -12.26
N PRO A 351 -6.69 -6.41 -13.01
CA PRO A 351 -7.99 -6.72 -13.59
C PRO A 351 -7.94 -7.99 -14.46
N GLY A 352 -8.91 -8.87 -14.29
CA GLY A 352 -8.95 -10.14 -15.02
C GLY A 352 -8.00 -11.23 -14.50
N PHE A 353 -7.28 -10.98 -13.41
CA PHE A 353 -6.46 -12.00 -12.76
C PHE A 353 -7.29 -13.27 -12.46
N ARG A 354 -6.68 -14.42 -12.66
CA ARG A 354 -7.24 -15.72 -12.26
C ARG A 354 -6.18 -16.50 -11.51
N PRO A 355 -6.44 -16.93 -10.27
CA PRO A 355 -5.50 -17.73 -9.49
C PRO A 355 -5.15 -19.03 -10.23
N ASP A 356 -3.90 -19.16 -10.64
CA ASP A 356 -3.35 -20.41 -11.18
C ASP A 356 -2.77 -21.30 -10.08
N GLU A 357 -2.30 -22.50 -10.44
CA GLU A 357 -1.78 -23.46 -9.47
C GLU A 357 -0.59 -22.90 -8.66
N PRO A 358 0.45 -22.27 -9.25
CA PRO A 358 1.53 -21.67 -8.49
C PRO A 358 1.08 -20.61 -7.50
N TYR A 359 0.12 -19.75 -7.88
CA TYR A 359 -0.43 -18.74 -7.00
C TYR A 359 -1.20 -19.37 -5.83
N ARG A 360 -2.12 -20.32 -6.13
CA ARG A 360 -2.93 -20.99 -5.09
C ARG A 360 -2.04 -21.68 -4.07
N ARG A 361 -1.06 -22.45 -4.52
CA ARG A 361 -0.11 -23.16 -3.65
C ARG A 361 0.66 -22.21 -2.75
N PHE A 362 1.10 -21.06 -3.29
CA PHE A 362 1.83 -20.06 -2.51
C PHE A 362 0.94 -19.39 -1.47
N LEU A 363 -0.31 -19.10 -1.83
CA LEU A 363 -1.29 -18.55 -0.89
C LEU A 363 -1.61 -19.55 0.24
N GLU A 364 -1.82 -20.83 -0.08
CA GLU A 364 -2.01 -21.90 0.90
C GLU A 364 -0.83 -22.00 1.87
N ASP A 365 0.38 -21.96 1.32
CA ASP A 365 1.61 -22.00 2.13
C ASP A 365 1.74 -20.76 3.02
N ALA A 366 1.41 -19.58 2.51
CA ALA A 366 1.46 -18.34 3.28
C ALA A 366 0.41 -18.32 4.43
N VAL A 367 -0.76 -18.93 4.19
CA VAL A 367 -1.85 -18.98 5.18
C VAL A 367 -1.64 -20.12 6.19
N LEU A 368 -1.12 -21.27 5.80
CA LEU A 368 -1.09 -22.46 6.68
C LEU A 368 0.27 -22.79 7.29
N ARG A 369 1.38 -22.61 6.56
CA ARG A 369 2.74 -22.88 7.12
C ARG A 369 3.20 -21.80 8.07
N GLU A 370 2.88 -20.56 7.72
CA GLU A 370 3.18 -19.40 8.51
C GLU A 370 1.87 -18.64 8.74
N PRO A 371 0.98 -19.19 9.58
CA PRO A 371 -0.38 -18.71 9.70
C PRO A 371 -0.42 -17.24 10.11
N PRO A 372 -1.41 -16.46 9.60
CA PRO A 372 -1.49 -15.02 9.85
C PRO A 372 -1.51 -14.65 11.34
N GLU A 373 -2.10 -15.47 12.19
CA GLU A 373 -2.17 -15.22 13.63
C GLU A 373 -0.80 -15.24 14.36
N ARG A 374 0.22 -15.76 13.71
CA ARG A 374 1.61 -15.79 14.24
C ARG A 374 2.52 -14.80 13.53
N ALA A 375 2.04 -14.19 12.46
CA ALA A 375 2.82 -13.23 11.68
C ALA A 375 2.81 -11.84 12.34
N GLY A 376 3.77 -11.00 11.94
CA GLY A 376 3.69 -9.58 12.25
C GLY A 376 2.51 -8.90 11.54
N LEU A 377 1.99 -7.82 12.12
CA LEU A 377 0.78 -7.11 11.64
C LEU A 377 0.83 -6.77 10.14
N CYS A 378 1.97 -6.30 9.65
CA CYS A 378 2.16 -5.97 8.24
C CYS A 378 1.92 -7.20 7.34
N ARG A 379 2.59 -8.31 7.63
CA ARG A 379 2.44 -9.55 6.86
C ARG A 379 1.02 -10.10 6.94
N THR A 380 0.41 -10.08 8.12
CA THR A 380 -0.99 -10.49 8.32
C THR A 380 -1.92 -9.69 7.44
N ALA A 381 -1.82 -8.34 7.45
CA ALA A 381 -2.66 -7.47 6.63
C ALA A 381 -2.59 -7.82 5.14
N HIS A 382 -1.37 -8.04 4.61
CA HIS A 382 -1.17 -8.34 3.20
C HIS A 382 -1.68 -9.74 2.81
N ILE A 383 -1.45 -10.76 3.65
CA ILE A 383 -1.97 -12.11 3.40
C ILE A 383 -3.50 -12.12 3.42
N LEU A 384 -4.12 -11.47 4.41
CA LEU A 384 -5.58 -11.35 4.49
C LEU A 384 -6.17 -10.65 3.27
N ALA A 385 -5.57 -9.53 2.86
CA ALA A 385 -6.01 -8.81 1.68
C ALA A 385 -5.87 -9.66 0.40
N ALA A 386 -4.75 -10.37 0.22
CA ALA A 386 -4.53 -11.24 -0.93
C ALA A 386 -5.52 -12.42 -0.95
N TYR A 387 -5.78 -13.04 0.21
CA TYR A 387 -6.77 -14.12 0.33
C TYR A 387 -8.16 -13.65 -0.12
N TRP A 388 -8.69 -12.60 0.47
CA TRP A 388 -10.04 -12.13 0.16
C TRP A 388 -10.14 -11.57 -1.26
N ARG A 389 -9.11 -10.86 -1.74
CA ARG A 389 -9.06 -10.39 -3.13
C ARG A 389 -9.18 -11.54 -4.13
N SER A 390 -8.47 -12.65 -3.89
CA SER A 390 -8.52 -13.82 -4.77
C SER A 390 -9.87 -14.56 -4.77
N ARG A 391 -10.78 -14.30 -3.82
CA ARG A 391 -12.14 -14.88 -3.74
C ARG A 391 -13.20 -13.97 -4.33
N ARG A 392 -12.91 -12.70 -4.50
CA ARG A 392 -13.81 -11.74 -5.14
C ARG A 392 -13.89 -11.91 -6.66
N LEU A 393 -12.95 -12.61 -7.27
CA LEU A 393 -12.75 -12.72 -8.72
C LEU A 393 -13.69 -13.75 -9.39
#